data_50da1806999f47467c38d3233028ffc2
#
_entry.id   50da1806999f47467c38d3233028ffc2
#
_cell.length_a   1.000
_cell.length_b   1.000
_cell.length_c   1.000
_cell.angle_alpha   90.00
_cell.angle_beta   90.00
_cell.angle_gamma   90.00
#
_symmetry.space_group_name_H-M   'P 1'
#
loop_
_entity.id
_entity.type
_entity.pdbx_description
1 polymer ?
#
loop_
_entity_poly.entity_id
_entity_poly.type
_entity_poly.pdbx_seq_one_letter_code
_entity_poly.pdbx_strand_id
1 'polypeptide(L)'
;AAQRLRQKTGAAVWTVGLPAQPNLHFAETPAEVPAYDVLVLPVLAGSSGETVPAPFGTSPLSLPELAAQGKPAALVAGGGCSGVAHWFEAAGMTVTDYLRREELCLANAVPTAEGAIRIAMEETARTLHGESALVVGYGRIGMALAPRLRALGMQTEICARRCETRALAQMQGFSAVPVSALAQRAAAADVIFNTVPVLLLSETVL
;
A
#
# COMPACT_ATOMS: atom_id res chain seq x y z
N ALA A 1 3.87 1.62 -13.51
CA ALA A 1 5.26 1.30 -13.11
C ALA A 1 6.01 0.66 -14.28
N ALA A 2 5.59 -0.48 -14.83
CA ALA A 2 6.28 -1.25 -15.87
C ALA A 2 6.60 -0.43 -17.13
N GLN A 3 5.65 0.32 -17.68
CA GLN A 3 5.88 1.20 -18.84
C GLN A 3 6.97 2.27 -18.57
N ARG A 4 6.93 2.90 -17.38
CA ARG A 4 7.97 3.87 -16.99
C ARG A 4 9.34 3.23 -16.83
N LEU A 5 9.39 2.00 -16.32
CA LEU A 5 10.63 1.26 -16.20
C LEU A 5 11.25 1.04 -17.58
N ARG A 6 10.47 0.52 -18.54
CA ARG A 6 10.91 0.34 -19.92
C ARG A 6 11.39 1.64 -20.57
N GLN A 7 10.61 2.71 -20.44
CA GLN A 7 10.96 4.02 -21.00
C GLN A 7 12.28 4.58 -20.46
N LYS A 8 12.55 4.37 -19.18
CA LYS A 8 13.76 4.89 -18.52
C LYS A 8 14.99 4.02 -18.75
N THR A 9 14.84 2.73 -18.89
CA THR A 9 15.97 1.78 -18.93
C THR A 9 16.22 1.18 -20.30
N GLY A 10 15.24 1.20 -21.22
CA GLY A 10 15.29 0.47 -22.46
C GLY A 10 15.23 -1.06 -22.33
N ALA A 11 15.07 -1.59 -21.11
CA ALA A 11 15.07 -3.01 -20.83
C ALA A 11 13.83 -3.70 -21.41
N ALA A 12 13.95 -4.98 -21.74
CA ALA A 12 12.80 -5.83 -22.01
C ALA A 12 12.03 -6.05 -20.70
N VAL A 13 10.76 -5.61 -20.64
CA VAL A 13 9.93 -5.72 -19.46
C VAL A 13 8.78 -6.69 -19.73
N TRP A 14 8.72 -7.72 -18.92
CA TRP A 14 7.66 -8.72 -18.92
C TRP A 14 6.68 -8.45 -17.78
N THR A 15 5.40 -8.70 -18.01
CA THR A 15 4.35 -8.59 -16.99
C THR A 15 3.60 -9.90 -16.89
N VAL A 16 3.42 -10.38 -15.66
CA VAL A 16 2.66 -11.59 -15.34
C VAL A 16 1.58 -11.24 -14.33
N GLY A 17 0.36 -11.78 -14.49
CA GLY A 17 -0.75 -11.50 -13.59
C GLY A 17 -1.28 -10.05 -13.66
N LEU A 18 -0.96 -9.33 -14.74
CA LEU A 18 -1.45 -7.98 -15.04
C LEU A 18 -2.12 -7.99 -16.41
N PRO A 19 -3.04 -7.05 -16.71
CA PRO A 19 -3.57 -6.91 -18.06
C PRO A 19 -2.47 -6.62 -19.08
N ALA A 20 -2.61 -7.14 -20.28
CA ALA A 20 -1.73 -6.82 -21.40
C ALA A 20 -1.69 -5.31 -21.65
N GLN A 21 -0.51 -4.75 -21.85
CA GLN A 21 -0.29 -3.33 -22.05
C GLN A 21 0.55 -3.08 -23.30
N PRO A 22 0.30 -1.97 -24.02
CA PRO A 22 1.10 -1.61 -25.19
C PRO A 22 2.59 -1.50 -24.84
N ASN A 23 3.44 -2.04 -25.72
CA ASN A 23 4.89 -1.99 -25.60
C ASN A 23 5.50 -2.73 -24.41
N LEU A 24 4.78 -3.64 -23.75
CA LEU A 24 5.30 -4.59 -22.78
C LEU A 24 5.12 -6.01 -23.30
N HIS A 25 6.01 -6.90 -22.89
CA HIS A 25 5.79 -8.34 -23.09
C HIS A 25 4.79 -8.81 -22.02
N PHE A 26 3.83 -9.60 -22.43
CA PHE A 26 2.83 -10.20 -21.56
C PHE A 26 3.04 -11.71 -21.52
N ALA A 27 2.90 -12.29 -20.35
CA ALA A 27 2.86 -13.73 -20.14
C ALA A 27 1.71 -14.08 -19.20
N GLU A 28 1.03 -15.17 -19.47
CA GLU A 28 -0.04 -15.67 -18.60
C GLU A 28 0.53 -16.37 -17.37
N THR A 29 1.66 -17.05 -17.55
CA THR A 29 2.32 -17.83 -16.51
C THR A 29 3.80 -17.42 -16.37
N PRO A 30 4.42 -17.64 -15.21
CA PRO A 30 5.86 -17.43 -15.06
C PRO A 30 6.68 -18.23 -16.05
N ALA A 31 6.26 -19.46 -16.39
CA ALA A 31 7.00 -20.38 -17.29
C ALA A 31 7.25 -19.81 -18.71
N GLU A 32 6.44 -18.85 -19.14
CA GLU A 32 6.58 -18.19 -20.44
C GLU A 32 7.59 -17.03 -20.42
N VAL A 33 8.03 -16.61 -19.22
CA VAL A 33 8.99 -15.52 -19.07
C VAL A 33 10.41 -16.06 -19.20
N PRO A 34 11.28 -15.46 -20.02
CA PRO A 34 12.69 -15.85 -20.05
C PRO A 34 13.37 -15.54 -18.72
N ALA A 35 14.51 -16.19 -18.46
CA ALA A 35 15.30 -15.94 -17.28
C ALA A 35 15.58 -14.43 -17.08
N TYR A 36 15.27 -13.92 -15.93
CA TYR A 36 15.32 -12.48 -15.63
C TYR A 36 16.55 -12.08 -14.80
N ASP A 37 16.96 -10.83 -14.94
CA ASP A 37 18.00 -10.19 -14.14
C ASP A 37 17.40 -9.42 -12.95
N VAL A 38 16.16 -8.94 -13.10
CA VAL A 38 15.43 -8.19 -12.07
C VAL A 38 13.97 -8.64 -12.03
N LEU A 39 13.51 -8.99 -10.84
CA LEU A 39 12.10 -9.27 -10.54
C LEU A 39 11.55 -8.16 -9.65
N VAL A 40 10.41 -7.58 -10.04
CA VAL A 40 9.69 -6.61 -9.20
C VAL A 40 8.39 -7.24 -8.73
N LEU A 41 8.31 -7.51 -7.44
CA LEU A 41 7.12 -8.03 -6.78
C LEU A 41 6.20 -6.87 -6.32
N PRO A 42 4.90 -7.10 -6.19
CA PRO A 42 3.98 -6.16 -5.56
C PRO A 42 4.28 -5.97 -4.07
N VAL A 43 3.47 -5.16 -3.40
CA VAL A 43 3.51 -5.09 -1.93
C VAL A 43 2.96 -6.39 -1.35
N LEU A 44 3.80 -7.10 -0.59
CA LEU A 44 3.53 -8.42 0.00
C LEU A 44 3.37 -8.34 1.52
N ALA A 45 2.99 -7.18 2.07
CA ALA A 45 2.93 -6.95 3.50
C ALA A 45 2.13 -8.06 4.23
N GLY A 46 2.81 -8.78 5.12
CA GLY A 46 2.23 -9.89 5.89
C GLY A 46 2.12 -11.22 5.15
N SER A 47 2.55 -11.32 3.89
CA SER A 47 2.58 -12.59 3.17
C SER A 47 3.74 -13.46 3.67
N SER A 48 3.41 -14.69 4.06
CA SER A 48 4.38 -15.74 4.43
C SER A 48 4.17 -17.03 3.64
N GLY A 49 3.29 -17.00 2.65
CA GLY A 49 2.93 -18.14 1.83
C GLY A 49 3.87 -18.35 0.64
N GLU A 50 3.54 -19.33 -0.17
CA GLU A 50 4.28 -19.72 -1.38
C GLU A 50 3.79 -19.02 -2.65
N THR A 51 2.79 -18.15 -2.53
CA THR A 51 2.15 -17.53 -3.69
C THR A 51 2.00 -16.02 -3.55
N VAL A 52 1.99 -15.35 -4.71
CA VAL A 52 1.65 -13.93 -4.85
C VAL A 52 0.28 -13.81 -5.52
N PRO A 53 -0.64 -13.01 -4.97
CA PRO A 53 -1.91 -12.73 -5.63
C PRO A 53 -1.71 -12.11 -7.02
N ALA A 54 -2.41 -12.65 -8.01
CA ALA A 54 -2.45 -12.14 -9.37
C ALA A 54 -3.91 -11.86 -9.77
N PRO A 55 -4.48 -10.72 -9.34
CA PRO A 55 -5.93 -10.45 -9.46
C PRO A 55 -6.42 -10.37 -10.90
N PHE A 56 -5.52 -10.23 -11.87
CA PHE A 56 -5.84 -10.23 -13.31
C PHE A 56 -5.35 -11.49 -14.02
N GLY A 57 -4.75 -12.45 -13.29
CA GLY A 57 -4.33 -13.74 -13.79
C GLY A 57 -5.37 -14.83 -13.49
N THR A 58 -5.15 -16.00 -14.06
CA THR A 58 -6.02 -17.17 -13.86
C THR A 58 -5.81 -17.84 -12.50
N SER A 59 -4.62 -17.64 -11.89
CA SER A 59 -4.23 -18.22 -10.60
C SER A 59 -3.16 -17.36 -9.90
N PRO A 60 -2.99 -17.50 -8.58
CA PRO A 60 -1.86 -16.91 -7.87
C PRO A 60 -0.53 -17.41 -8.44
N LEU A 61 0.50 -16.57 -8.40
CA LEU A 61 1.84 -16.91 -8.91
C LEU A 61 2.66 -17.63 -7.83
N SER A 62 3.30 -18.72 -8.18
CA SER A 62 4.17 -19.50 -7.29
C SER A 62 5.52 -18.80 -7.11
N LEU A 63 5.89 -18.53 -5.86
CA LEU A 63 7.19 -17.93 -5.52
C LEU A 63 8.37 -18.88 -5.80
N PRO A 64 8.27 -20.20 -5.48
CA PRO A 64 9.29 -21.16 -5.89
C PRO A 64 9.52 -21.22 -7.40
N GLU A 65 8.46 -21.18 -8.21
CA GLU A 65 8.58 -21.16 -9.67
C GLU A 65 9.24 -19.88 -10.17
N LEU A 66 8.84 -18.74 -9.62
CA LEU A 66 9.50 -17.46 -9.93
C LEU A 66 10.98 -17.50 -9.57
N ALA A 67 11.34 -18.02 -8.39
CA ALA A 67 12.74 -18.15 -7.97
C ALA A 67 13.54 -19.06 -8.90
N ALA A 68 12.97 -20.18 -9.36
CA ALA A 68 13.63 -21.11 -10.26
C ALA A 68 13.97 -20.50 -11.65
N GLN A 69 13.27 -19.46 -12.07
CA GLN A 69 13.45 -18.82 -13.38
C GLN A 69 14.43 -17.65 -13.38
N GLY A 70 14.79 -17.13 -12.21
CA GLY A 70 15.74 -16.04 -12.11
C GLY A 70 17.16 -16.48 -12.46
N LYS A 71 17.94 -15.58 -13.05
CA LYS A 71 19.37 -15.81 -13.24
C LYS A 71 20.08 -15.82 -11.87
N PRO A 72 21.19 -16.55 -11.74
CA PRO A 72 22.06 -16.40 -10.56
C PRO A 72 22.41 -14.94 -10.32
N ALA A 73 22.37 -14.49 -9.08
CA ALA A 73 22.57 -13.12 -8.65
C ALA A 73 21.55 -12.08 -9.17
N ALA A 74 20.39 -12.51 -9.66
CA ALA A 74 19.30 -11.60 -10.00
C ALA A 74 18.85 -10.79 -8.78
N LEU A 75 18.39 -9.56 -9.02
CA LEU A 75 17.83 -8.69 -7.99
C LEU A 75 16.31 -8.91 -7.88
N VAL A 76 15.83 -9.18 -6.69
CA VAL A 76 14.40 -9.22 -6.36
C VAL A 76 14.02 -8.01 -5.52
N ALA A 77 13.16 -7.16 -6.04
CA ALA A 77 12.64 -5.99 -5.34
C ALA A 77 11.16 -6.20 -4.99
N GLY A 78 10.82 -6.22 -3.71
CA GLY A 78 9.45 -6.39 -3.22
C GLY A 78 9.14 -5.40 -2.11
N GLY A 79 7.85 -5.14 -1.87
CA GLY A 79 7.39 -4.33 -0.74
C GLY A 79 6.91 -5.22 0.41
N GLY A 80 7.54 -5.13 1.60
CA GLY A 80 7.22 -5.98 2.75
C GLY A 80 7.51 -7.46 2.48
N CYS A 81 8.54 -7.75 1.69
CA CYS A 81 8.86 -9.10 1.18
C CYS A 81 9.73 -9.94 2.13
N SER A 82 10.00 -9.51 3.36
CA SER A 82 10.85 -10.24 4.31
C SER A 82 10.35 -11.67 4.60
N GLY A 83 9.05 -11.89 4.65
CA GLY A 83 8.45 -13.22 4.89
C GLY A 83 8.66 -14.22 3.76
N VAL A 84 8.96 -13.75 2.56
CA VAL A 84 9.11 -14.58 1.35
C VAL A 84 10.54 -14.54 0.76
N ALA A 85 11.42 -13.76 1.36
CA ALA A 85 12.79 -13.56 0.86
C ALA A 85 13.57 -14.87 0.71
N HIS A 86 13.34 -15.82 1.62
CA HIS A 86 14.03 -17.11 1.67
C HIS A 86 13.91 -17.93 0.39
N TRP A 87 12.80 -17.81 -0.37
CA TRP A 87 12.63 -18.49 -1.65
C TRP A 87 13.68 -18.07 -2.69
N PHE A 88 13.96 -16.77 -2.73
CA PHE A 88 14.88 -16.18 -3.69
C PHE A 88 16.34 -16.26 -3.21
N GLU A 89 16.58 -16.06 -1.92
CA GLU A 89 17.90 -16.18 -1.31
C GLU A 89 18.46 -17.59 -1.44
N ALA A 90 17.61 -18.62 -1.29
CA ALA A 90 17.97 -20.00 -1.52
C ALA A 90 18.40 -20.28 -2.98
N ALA A 91 17.89 -19.52 -3.94
CA ALA A 91 18.28 -19.57 -5.34
C ALA A 91 19.48 -18.64 -5.67
N GLY A 92 20.15 -18.07 -4.68
CA GLY A 92 21.33 -17.22 -4.84
C GLY A 92 21.03 -15.80 -5.31
N MET A 93 19.80 -15.31 -5.15
CA MET A 93 19.38 -13.98 -5.55
C MET A 93 19.51 -12.96 -4.40
N THR A 94 19.63 -11.70 -4.74
CA THR A 94 19.61 -10.61 -3.75
C THR A 94 18.18 -10.08 -3.61
N VAL A 95 17.64 -10.07 -2.37
CA VAL A 95 16.32 -9.55 -2.09
C VAL A 95 16.41 -8.16 -1.46
N THR A 96 15.63 -7.20 -1.99
CA THR A 96 15.55 -5.83 -1.48
C THR A 96 14.11 -5.47 -1.18
N ASP A 97 13.85 -5.07 0.06
CA ASP A 97 12.55 -4.51 0.46
C ASP A 97 12.54 -2.99 0.24
N TYR A 98 11.84 -2.55 -0.82
CA TYR A 98 11.76 -1.13 -1.13
C TYR A 98 10.90 -0.33 -0.13
N LEU A 99 10.07 -0.97 0.69
CA LEU A 99 9.33 -0.30 1.78
C LEU A 99 10.22 0.02 2.99
N ARG A 100 11.48 -0.42 3.01
CA ARG A 100 12.48 0.06 3.97
C ARG A 100 13.01 1.45 3.64
N ARG A 101 12.74 1.94 2.44
CA ARG A 101 13.13 3.29 2.02
C ARG A 101 12.04 4.28 2.44
N GLU A 102 12.36 5.12 3.44
CA GLU A 102 11.40 6.06 4.01
C GLU A 102 10.87 7.07 2.98
N GLU A 103 11.75 7.56 2.10
CA GLU A 103 11.34 8.50 1.04
C GLU A 103 10.33 7.89 0.07
N LEU A 104 10.42 6.59 -0.20
CA LEU A 104 9.45 5.89 -1.03
C LEU A 104 8.12 5.72 -0.29
N CYS A 105 8.18 5.37 1.00
CA CYS A 105 6.99 5.24 1.83
C CYS A 105 6.21 6.55 1.95
N LEU A 106 6.92 7.66 2.13
CA LEU A 106 6.33 9.00 2.15
C LEU A 106 5.71 9.37 0.80
N ALA A 107 6.44 9.12 -0.30
CA ALA A 107 5.91 9.36 -1.64
C ALA A 107 4.67 8.50 -1.95
N ASN A 108 4.67 7.23 -1.50
CA ASN A 108 3.54 6.30 -1.70
C ASN A 108 2.34 6.62 -0.81
N ALA A 109 2.53 7.32 0.30
CA ALA A 109 1.43 7.75 1.16
C ALA A 109 0.46 8.72 0.44
N VAL A 110 0.95 9.49 -0.52
CA VAL A 110 0.12 10.42 -1.31
C VAL A 110 -0.92 9.70 -2.16
N PRO A 111 -0.55 8.81 -3.12
CA PRO A 111 -1.55 8.10 -3.90
C PRO A 111 -2.41 7.16 -3.04
N THR A 112 -1.91 6.66 -1.91
CA THR A 112 -2.70 5.87 -0.95
C THR A 112 -3.81 6.72 -0.33
N ALA A 113 -3.49 7.95 0.09
CA ALA A 113 -4.48 8.89 0.63
C ALA A 113 -5.52 9.29 -0.43
N GLU A 114 -5.10 9.52 -1.67
CA GLU A 114 -6.01 9.82 -2.79
C GLU A 114 -6.94 8.64 -3.10
N GLY A 115 -6.41 7.43 -3.08
CA GLY A 115 -7.20 6.21 -3.23
C GLY A 115 -8.25 6.04 -2.13
N ALA A 116 -7.91 6.33 -0.88
CA ALA A 116 -8.85 6.30 0.24
C ALA A 116 -9.97 7.35 0.09
N ILE A 117 -9.63 8.57 -0.36
CA ILE A 117 -10.60 9.62 -0.66
C ILE A 117 -11.54 9.18 -1.80
N ARG A 118 -11.00 8.60 -2.87
CA ARG A 118 -11.79 8.10 -3.98
C ARG A 118 -12.82 7.07 -3.51
N ILE A 119 -12.39 6.09 -2.71
CA ILE A 119 -13.28 5.08 -2.14
C ILE A 119 -14.37 5.73 -1.28
N ALA A 120 -14.01 6.69 -0.42
CA ALA A 120 -14.99 7.40 0.38
C ALA A 120 -16.03 8.14 -0.49
N MET A 121 -15.62 8.77 -1.59
CA MET A 121 -16.54 9.43 -2.53
C MET A 121 -17.44 8.44 -3.27
N GLU A 122 -16.96 7.24 -3.57
CA GLU A 122 -17.72 6.19 -4.27
C GLU A 122 -18.73 5.51 -3.34
N GLU A 123 -18.36 5.29 -2.06
CA GLU A 123 -19.17 4.55 -1.08
C GLU A 123 -20.14 5.43 -0.28
N THR A 124 -19.99 6.75 -0.31
CA THR A 124 -20.92 7.66 0.38
C THR A 124 -21.98 8.20 -0.58
N ALA A 125 -23.21 8.24 -0.14
CA ALA A 125 -24.32 8.82 -0.92
C ALA A 125 -24.33 10.37 -0.96
N ARG A 126 -23.43 11.00 -0.21
CA ARG A 126 -23.30 12.45 -0.06
C ARG A 126 -21.94 12.94 -0.46
N THR A 127 -21.80 14.24 -0.70
CA THR A 127 -20.49 14.86 -0.92
C THR A 127 -19.70 14.87 0.39
N LEU A 128 -18.38 14.75 0.29
CA LEU A 128 -17.51 14.81 1.49
C LEU A 128 -17.45 16.22 2.11
N HIS A 129 -17.74 17.26 1.34
CA HIS A 129 -17.76 18.64 1.81
C HIS A 129 -18.82 18.83 2.90
N GLY A 130 -18.41 19.38 4.06
CA GLY A 130 -19.27 19.60 5.22
C GLY A 130 -19.38 18.41 6.17
N GLU A 131 -19.03 17.21 5.72
CA GLU A 131 -19.07 16.00 6.54
C GLU A 131 -17.87 15.93 7.51
N SER A 132 -18.02 15.15 8.58
CA SER A 132 -16.98 14.88 9.58
C SER A 132 -16.16 13.64 9.23
N ALA A 133 -14.83 13.75 9.34
CA ALA A 133 -13.89 12.67 9.12
C ALA A 133 -13.07 12.36 10.38
N LEU A 134 -13.08 11.11 10.81
CA LEU A 134 -12.17 10.61 11.84
C LEU A 134 -11.02 9.84 11.19
N VAL A 135 -9.80 10.36 11.29
CA VAL A 135 -8.58 9.67 10.82
C VAL A 135 -7.93 8.95 12.00
N VAL A 136 -7.99 7.64 12.00
CA VAL A 136 -7.37 6.77 13.00
C VAL A 136 -5.93 6.50 12.60
N GLY A 137 -4.99 7.08 13.34
CA GLY A 137 -3.57 7.12 13.02
C GLY A 137 -3.14 8.43 12.34
N TYR A 138 -1.94 8.90 12.72
CA TYR A 138 -1.33 10.09 12.13
C TYR A 138 0.15 9.81 11.82
N GLY A 139 0.35 8.72 11.07
CA GLY A 139 1.61 8.34 10.45
C GLY A 139 1.70 8.88 9.03
N ARG A 140 2.52 8.26 8.18
CA ARG A 140 2.76 8.70 6.78
C ARG A 140 1.46 8.92 6.01
N ILE A 141 0.54 7.94 6.05
CA ILE A 141 -0.75 8.01 5.34
C ILE A 141 -1.66 9.05 6.00
N GLY A 142 -1.82 9.03 7.32
CA GLY A 142 -2.66 10.00 8.04
C GLY A 142 -2.22 11.44 7.80
N MET A 143 -0.90 11.70 7.80
CA MET A 143 -0.32 13.02 7.49
C MET A 143 -0.55 13.44 6.03
N ALA A 144 -0.59 12.50 5.10
CA ALA A 144 -0.91 12.80 3.71
C ALA A 144 -2.42 13.01 3.50
N LEU A 145 -3.26 12.27 4.22
CA LEU A 145 -4.71 12.24 4.07
C LEU A 145 -5.40 13.45 4.71
N ALA A 146 -5.11 13.74 5.98
CA ALA A 146 -5.85 14.75 6.75
C ALA A 146 -5.85 16.15 6.11
N PRO A 147 -4.74 16.69 5.59
CA PRO A 147 -4.77 17.99 4.89
C PRO A 147 -5.63 17.98 3.62
N ARG A 148 -5.71 16.83 2.92
CA ARG A 148 -6.53 16.66 1.72
C ARG A 148 -8.02 16.64 2.06
N LEU A 149 -8.41 15.92 3.11
CA LEU A 149 -9.78 15.91 3.62
C LEU A 149 -10.23 17.31 4.02
N ARG A 150 -9.39 18.03 4.76
CA ARG A 150 -9.65 19.43 5.13
C ARG A 150 -9.78 20.34 3.91
N ALA A 151 -8.94 20.15 2.89
CA ALA A 151 -9.03 20.93 1.65
C ALA A 151 -10.31 20.63 0.84
N LEU A 152 -10.88 19.44 0.99
CA LEU A 152 -12.20 19.07 0.46
C LEU A 152 -13.36 19.63 1.31
N GLY A 153 -13.07 20.33 2.42
CA GLY A 153 -14.07 20.93 3.28
C GLY A 153 -14.61 20.02 4.37
N MET A 154 -13.95 18.87 4.64
CA MET A 154 -14.34 18.00 5.74
C MET A 154 -13.86 18.53 7.09
N GLN A 155 -14.66 18.33 8.14
CA GLN A 155 -14.27 18.53 9.52
C GLN A 155 -13.42 17.33 9.97
N THR A 156 -12.10 17.50 9.92
CA THR A 156 -11.17 16.38 10.12
C THR A 156 -10.62 16.35 11.54
N GLU A 157 -10.85 15.26 12.24
CA GLU A 157 -10.28 14.96 13.57
C GLU A 157 -9.32 13.77 13.49
N ILE A 158 -8.26 13.81 14.30
CA ILE A 158 -7.23 12.78 14.36
C ILE A 158 -7.39 11.97 15.64
N CYS A 159 -7.46 10.64 15.53
CA CYS A 159 -7.38 9.76 16.68
C CYS A 159 -6.01 9.07 16.70
N ALA A 160 -5.19 9.32 17.72
CA ALA A 160 -3.85 8.74 17.81
C ALA A 160 -3.48 8.33 19.23
N ARG A 161 -2.73 7.19 19.33
CA ARG A 161 -2.32 6.61 20.61
C ARG A 161 -1.32 7.50 21.37
N ARG A 162 -0.26 7.94 20.70
CA ARG A 162 0.85 8.68 21.31
C ARG A 162 0.50 10.16 21.46
N CYS A 163 0.83 10.74 22.63
CA CYS A 163 0.61 12.16 22.89
C CYS A 163 1.42 13.06 21.94
N GLU A 164 2.64 12.67 21.57
CA GLU A 164 3.48 13.43 20.63
C GLU A 164 2.83 13.50 19.24
N THR A 165 2.22 12.39 18.81
CA THR A 165 1.50 12.35 17.53
C THR A 165 0.27 13.27 17.54
N ARG A 166 -0.47 13.33 18.66
CA ARG A 166 -1.60 14.25 18.80
C ARG A 166 -1.15 15.70 18.84
N ALA A 167 -0.05 15.99 19.58
CA ALA A 167 0.53 17.34 19.60
C ALA A 167 0.97 17.78 18.21
N LEU A 168 1.59 16.88 17.41
CA LEU A 168 1.96 17.16 16.03
C LEU A 168 0.72 17.50 15.17
N ALA A 169 -0.35 16.74 15.30
CA ALA A 169 -1.60 17.00 14.58
C ALA A 169 -2.19 18.36 14.98
N GLN A 170 -2.18 18.70 16.28
CA GLN A 170 -2.66 19.98 16.79
C GLN A 170 -1.81 21.17 16.29
N MET A 171 -0.49 21.01 16.21
CA MET A 171 0.39 22.03 15.60
C MET A 171 0.05 22.29 14.13
N GLN A 172 -0.50 21.30 13.43
CA GLN A 172 -0.95 21.43 12.04
C GLN A 172 -2.42 21.88 11.92
N GLY A 173 -3.04 22.24 13.05
CA GLY A 173 -4.39 22.81 13.12
C GLY A 173 -5.51 21.76 13.03
N PHE A 174 -5.23 20.49 13.40
CA PHE A 174 -6.27 19.46 13.53
C PHE A 174 -6.71 19.29 14.98
N SER A 175 -7.99 18.99 15.20
CA SER A 175 -8.43 18.40 16.46
C SER A 175 -7.82 17.00 16.61
N ALA A 176 -7.37 16.64 17.82
CA ALA A 176 -6.75 15.35 18.05
C ALA A 176 -7.13 14.75 19.39
N VAL A 177 -7.57 13.49 19.38
CA VAL A 177 -8.08 12.75 20.53
C VAL A 177 -7.29 11.45 20.79
N PRO A 178 -7.27 10.96 22.04
CA PRO A 178 -6.67 9.66 22.35
C PRO A 178 -7.55 8.48 21.87
N VAL A 179 -6.94 7.30 21.74
CA VAL A 179 -7.66 6.07 21.36
C VAL A 179 -8.76 5.70 22.37
N SER A 180 -8.65 6.12 23.62
CA SER A 180 -9.72 5.92 24.62
C SER A 180 -11.04 6.64 24.26
N ALA A 181 -10.99 7.66 23.41
CA ALA A 181 -12.17 8.35 22.89
C ALA A 181 -12.67 7.79 21.55
N LEU A 182 -12.02 6.74 21.01
CA LEU A 182 -12.28 6.24 19.66
C LEU A 182 -13.76 5.87 19.44
N ALA A 183 -14.36 5.09 20.33
CA ALA A 183 -15.75 4.65 20.18
C ALA A 183 -16.73 5.84 20.14
N GLN A 184 -16.57 6.79 21.05
CA GLN A 184 -17.41 8.01 21.08
C GLN A 184 -17.25 8.84 19.81
N ARG A 185 -16.02 8.98 19.30
CA ARG A 185 -15.75 9.76 18.09
C ARG A 185 -16.15 9.03 16.81
N ALA A 186 -15.99 7.71 16.78
CA ALA A 186 -16.45 6.88 15.67
C ALA A 186 -17.97 7.00 15.48
N ALA A 187 -18.75 6.94 16.57
CA ALA A 187 -20.20 7.10 16.53
C ALA A 187 -20.68 8.48 16.05
N ALA A 188 -19.82 9.49 16.11
CA ALA A 188 -20.13 10.86 15.69
C ALA A 188 -19.55 11.24 14.31
N ALA A 189 -18.73 10.39 13.72
CA ALA A 189 -18.09 10.66 12.44
C ALA A 189 -18.94 10.11 11.27
N ASP A 190 -19.04 10.88 10.19
CA ASP A 190 -19.69 10.44 8.96
C ASP A 190 -18.81 9.47 8.18
N VAL A 191 -17.48 9.65 8.23
CA VAL A 191 -16.50 8.80 7.57
C VAL A 191 -15.31 8.52 8.48
N ILE A 192 -14.90 7.26 8.56
CA ILE A 192 -13.74 6.83 9.34
C ILE A 192 -12.65 6.30 8.40
N PHE A 193 -11.46 6.88 8.50
CA PHE A 193 -10.28 6.43 7.76
C PHE A 193 -9.31 5.73 8.72
N ASN A 194 -9.23 4.39 8.65
CA ASN A 194 -8.27 3.64 9.43
C ASN A 194 -6.92 3.55 8.70
N THR A 195 -5.89 4.15 9.25
CA THR A 195 -4.53 4.14 8.71
C THR A 195 -3.54 3.33 9.55
N VAL A 196 -4.02 2.59 10.55
CA VAL A 196 -3.17 1.75 11.39
C VAL A 196 -3.36 0.26 11.11
N PRO A 197 -2.29 -0.56 11.17
CA PRO A 197 -2.34 -1.98 10.81
C PRO A 197 -2.81 -2.88 11.97
N VAL A 198 -3.60 -2.33 12.90
CA VAL A 198 -4.13 -3.06 14.06
C VAL A 198 -5.64 -2.94 14.10
N LEU A 199 -6.31 -4.00 14.56
CA LEU A 199 -7.76 -4.01 14.72
C LEU A 199 -8.16 -3.10 15.89
N LEU A 200 -8.46 -1.84 15.60
CA LEU A 200 -9.00 -0.88 16.57
C LEU A 200 -10.51 -0.67 16.38
N LEU A 201 -11.00 -0.85 15.16
CA LEU A 201 -12.43 -0.76 14.81
C LEU A 201 -13.00 -2.16 14.87
N SER A 202 -13.52 -2.54 16.02
CA SER A 202 -14.30 -3.78 16.24
C SER A 202 -15.79 -3.46 16.20
N GLU A 203 -16.64 -4.48 16.13
CA GLU A 203 -18.11 -4.34 16.20
C GLU A 203 -18.59 -3.56 17.45
N THR A 204 -17.77 -3.55 18.51
CA THR A 204 -18.09 -2.81 19.74
C THR A 204 -17.68 -1.33 19.67
N VAL A 205 -16.94 -0.93 18.65
CA VAL A 205 -16.48 0.46 18.43
C VAL A 205 -17.31 1.14 17.35
N LEU A 206 -17.81 0.38 16.39
CA LEU A 206 -18.72 0.81 15.32
C LEU A 206 -20.17 0.65 15.72
#